data_42c677c730b523a44372dec84bf0e4b5
#
_entry.id   42c677c730b523a44372dec84bf0e4b5
#
_cell.length_a   1.000
_cell.length_b   1.000
_cell.length_c   1.000
_cell.angle_alpha   90.00
_cell.angle_beta   90.00
_cell.angle_gamma   90.00
#
_symmetry.space_group_name_H-M   'P 1'
#
loop_
_entity.id
_entity.type
_entity.pdbx_description
1 polymer ?
#
loop_
_entity_poly.entity_id
_entity_poly.type
_entity_poly.pdbx_seq_one_letter_code
_entity_poly.pdbx_strand_id
1 'polypeptide(L)'
;MNKKTKALTTEQYKEIIAAMREGSSFFRPNERAATALVLEGNLGLRISDILKLRPCDIVKDGERYRLEIVEQKTGKRRVFTVPLVVKQYIENYCLRNGIGARDLIFPITERAVQKQLALVCDYLGYEGIGTHSFRKWYATEIYKANGYDIALVQRLL
;
A
#
# COMPACT_ATOMS: atom_id res chain seq x y z
N MET A 1 4.74 -0.66 -24.48
CA MET A 1 4.37 -2.02 -24.02
C MET A 1 4.54 -2.12 -22.52
N ASN A 2 3.47 -2.45 -21.83
CA ASN A 2 3.50 -2.55 -20.36
C ASN A 2 4.21 -3.84 -19.94
N LYS A 3 5.34 -3.70 -19.27
CA LYS A 3 6.00 -4.85 -18.69
C LYS A 3 5.18 -5.33 -17.47
N LYS A 4 4.99 -6.64 -17.38
CA LYS A 4 4.33 -7.24 -16.24
C LYS A 4 5.23 -7.09 -15.01
N THR A 5 4.70 -6.49 -13.95
CA THR A 5 5.44 -6.34 -12.71
C THR A 5 5.59 -7.67 -11.98
N LYS A 6 6.72 -7.86 -11.31
CA LYS A 6 6.98 -9.05 -10.51
C LYS A 6 6.35 -8.90 -9.13
N ALA A 7 6.00 -10.03 -8.50
CA ALA A 7 5.64 -10.05 -7.10
C ALA A 7 6.89 -9.84 -6.24
N LEU A 8 6.72 -9.19 -5.09
CA LEU A 8 7.79 -8.99 -4.13
C LEU A 8 8.00 -10.24 -3.28
N THR A 9 9.25 -10.49 -2.91
CA THR A 9 9.52 -11.32 -1.73
C THR A 9 9.34 -10.45 -0.48
N THR A 10 9.14 -11.08 0.66
CA THR A 10 9.02 -10.34 1.93
C THR A 10 10.31 -9.58 2.26
N GLU A 11 11.47 -10.14 1.93
CA GLU A 11 12.74 -9.44 2.13
C GLU A 11 12.86 -8.21 1.27
N GLN A 12 12.49 -8.30 -0.01
CA GLN A 12 12.46 -7.14 -0.91
C GLN A 12 11.50 -6.06 -0.41
N TYR A 13 10.32 -6.46 0.05
CA TYR A 13 9.36 -5.53 0.64
C TYR A 13 9.99 -4.76 1.79
N LYS A 14 10.61 -5.46 2.74
CA LYS A 14 11.25 -4.84 3.90
C LYS A 14 12.38 -3.90 3.51
N GLU A 15 13.25 -4.33 2.58
CA GLU A 15 14.39 -3.53 2.13
C GLU A 15 13.96 -2.27 1.39
N ILE A 16 12.98 -2.38 0.52
CA ILE A 16 12.46 -1.22 -0.24
C ILE A 16 11.86 -0.19 0.71
N ILE A 17 11.02 -0.64 1.64
CA ILE A 17 10.38 0.27 2.58
C ILE A 17 11.42 0.94 3.49
N ALA A 18 12.37 0.19 4.01
CA ALA A 18 13.43 0.75 4.87
C ALA A 18 14.27 1.77 4.11
N ALA A 19 14.73 1.43 2.90
CA ALA A 19 15.53 2.34 2.08
C ALA A 19 14.77 3.62 1.72
N MET A 20 13.49 3.49 1.38
CA MET A 20 12.66 4.64 1.04
C MET A 20 12.47 5.59 2.22
N ARG A 21 12.36 5.04 3.43
CA ARG A 21 12.24 5.84 4.66
C ARG A 21 13.55 6.52 5.06
N GLU A 22 14.67 5.82 4.90
CA GLU A 22 15.98 6.30 5.32
C GLU A 22 16.60 7.26 4.31
N GLY A 23 16.34 7.06 3.02
CA GLY A 23 17.01 7.76 1.96
C GLY A 23 18.43 7.24 1.75
N SER A 24 19.12 7.84 0.79
CA SER A 24 20.52 7.54 0.47
C SER A 24 21.17 8.75 -0.15
N SER A 25 22.44 8.62 -0.58
CA SER A 25 23.10 9.67 -1.36
C SER A 25 22.46 9.89 -2.74
N PHE A 26 21.64 8.95 -3.22
CA PHE A 26 21.02 9.00 -4.54
C PHE A 26 19.56 9.46 -4.52
N PHE A 27 18.90 9.44 -3.38
CA PHE A 27 17.51 9.89 -3.25
C PHE A 27 17.21 10.33 -1.82
N ARG A 28 16.29 11.27 -1.68
CA ARG A 28 15.84 11.77 -0.37
C ARG A 28 14.90 10.77 0.30
N PRO A 29 14.87 10.75 1.65
CA PRO A 29 13.86 10.00 2.37
C PRO A 29 12.44 10.42 1.94
N ASN A 30 11.55 9.44 1.82
CA ASN A 30 10.15 9.71 1.48
C ASN A 30 9.23 8.78 2.28
N GLU A 31 8.96 9.16 3.52
CA GLU A 31 8.08 8.39 4.40
C GLU A 31 6.65 8.31 3.85
N ARG A 32 6.18 9.37 3.18
CA ARG A 32 4.83 9.40 2.61
C ARG A 32 4.64 8.31 1.55
N ALA A 33 5.55 8.23 0.60
CA ALA A 33 5.50 7.19 -0.44
C ALA A 33 5.67 5.80 0.17
N ALA A 34 6.60 5.64 1.11
CA ALA A 34 6.82 4.37 1.80
C ALA A 34 5.56 3.89 2.53
N THR A 35 4.91 4.79 3.27
CA THR A 35 3.70 4.44 4.02
C THR A 35 2.54 4.10 3.09
N ALA A 36 2.40 4.81 1.96
CA ALA A 36 1.39 4.47 0.96
C ALA A 36 1.60 3.06 0.42
N LEU A 37 2.85 2.67 0.14
CA LEU A 37 3.18 1.33 -0.33
C LEU A 37 2.96 0.27 0.75
N VAL A 38 3.24 0.58 2.01
CA VAL A 38 2.91 -0.31 3.13
C VAL A 38 1.41 -0.60 3.16
N LEU A 39 0.58 0.41 2.98
CA LEU A 39 -0.88 0.21 2.95
C LEU A 39 -1.31 -0.60 1.74
N GLU A 40 -0.73 -0.36 0.58
CA GLU A 40 -1.02 -1.17 -0.61
C GLU A 40 -0.70 -2.65 -0.36
N GLY A 41 0.43 -2.93 0.25
CA GLY A 41 0.87 -4.29 0.56
C GLY A 41 0.08 -4.96 1.68
N ASN A 42 -0.59 -4.19 2.54
CA ASN A 42 -1.33 -4.73 3.68
C ASN A 42 -2.85 -4.65 3.54
N LEU A 43 -3.37 -3.92 2.56
CA LEU A 43 -4.79 -3.82 2.27
C LEU A 43 -5.16 -4.40 0.91
N GLY A 44 -4.20 -4.57 0.02
CA GLY A 44 -4.44 -5.12 -1.31
C GLY A 44 -5.16 -4.20 -2.27
N LEU A 45 -5.23 -2.91 -1.95
CA LEU A 45 -5.83 -1.90 -2.82
C LEU A 45 -4.84 -1.46 -3.90
N ARG A 46 -5.37 -0.92 -5.00
CA ARG A 46 -4.51 -0.25 -6.00
C ARG A 46 -3.94 1.03 -5.41
N ILE A 47 -2.73 1.41 -5.84
CA ILE A 47 -2.10 2.63 -5.35
C ILE A 47 -2.99 3.87 -5.59
N SER A 48 -3.69 3.94 -6.72
CA SER A 48 -4.61 5.04 -7.00
C SER A 48 -5.71 5.19 -5.94
N ASP A 49 -6.19 4.08 -5.40
CA ASP A 49 -7.21 4.09 -4.36
C ASP A 49 -6.61 4.44 -2.99
N ILE A 50 -5.41 3.94 -2.71
CA ILE A 50 -4.67 4.30 -1.49
C ILE A 50 -4.45 5.82 -1.40
N LEU A 51 -4.08 6.45 -2.50
CA LEU A 51 -3.78 7.89 -2.52
C LEU A 51 -5.03 8.79 -2.39
N LYS A 52 -6.21 8.21 -2.44
CA LYS A 52 -7.47 8.92 -2.23
C LYS A 52 -8.02 8.76 -0.82
N LEU A 53 -7.40 7.94 0.00
CA LEU A 53 -7.89 7.67 1.35
C LEU A 53 -7.80 8.89 2.25
N ARG A 54 -8.82 9.03 3.08
CA ARG A 54 -8.89 10.00 4.17
C ARG A 54 -9.12 9.22 5.46
N PRO A 55 -8.65 9.71 6.61
CA PRO A 55 -8.89 8.98 7.86
C PRO A 55 -10.37 8.67 8.12
N CYS A 56 -11.28 9.57 7.70
CA CYS A 56 -12.72 9.37 7.88
C CYS A 56 -13.30 8.23 7.05
N ASP A 57 -12.57 7.71 6.06
CA ASP A 57 -13.01 6.55 5.28
C ASP A 57 -12.93 5.25 6.09
N ILE A 58 -12.17 5.25 7.18
CA ILE A 58 -12.05 4.11 8.08
C ILE A 58 -13.06 4.30 9.20
N VAL A 59 -14.10 3.46 9.22
CA VAL A 59 -15.21 3.58 10.14
C VAL A 59 -15.24 2.43 11.12
N LYS A 60 -15.58 2.74 12.36
CA LYS A 60 -15.79 1.71 13.39
C LYS A 60 -17.11 0.99 13.14
N ASP A 61 -17.06 -0.34 13.14
CA ASP A 61 -18.21 -1.21 12.92
C ASP A 61 -18.20 -2.30 14.01
N GLY A 62 -18.88 -2.02 15.12
CA GLY A 62 -18.81 -2.85 16.33
C GLY A 62 -17.41 -2.82 16.91
N GLU A 63 -16.76 -3.97 17.04
CA GLU A 63 -15.38 -4.08 17.53
C GLU A 63 -14.35 -4.02 16.40
N ARG A 64 -14.81 -3.92 15.16
CA ARG A 64 -13.95 -3.93 13.98
C ARG A 64 -13.94 -2.56 13.31
N TYR A 65 -12.98 -2.39 12.43
CA TYR A 65 -12.90 -1.22 11.55
C TYR A 65 -13.09 -1.68 10.11
N ARG A 66 -13.84 -0.91 9.35
CA ARG A 66 -14.06 -1.18 7.93
C ARG A 66 -13.67 0.02 7.10
N LEU A 67 -13.31 -0.25 5.86
CA LEU A 67 -12.98 0.75 4.86
C LEU A 67 -13.99 0.63 3.72
N GLU A 68 -14.64 1.74 3.38
CA GLU A 68 -15.54 1.82 2.24
C GLU A 68 -14.90 2.70 1.18
N ILE A 69 -14.72 2.15 -0.01
CA ILE A 69 -14.15 2.90 -1.13
C ILE A 69 -14.94 2.64 -2.41
N VAL A 70 -14.84 3.58 -3.34
CA VAL A 70 -15.27 3.39 -4.73
C VAL A 70 -14.01 3.31 -5.57
N GLU A 71 -13.75 2.15 -6.18
CA GLU A 71 -12.56 1.95 -6.99
C GLU A 71 -12.55 2.89 -8.18
N GLN A 72 -11.44 3.61 -8.35
CA GLN A 72 -11.29 4.57 -9.44
C GLN A 72 -11.37 3.90 -10.80
N LYS A 73 -10.74 2.74 -10.95
CA LYS A 73 -10.65 2.04 -12.23
C LYS A 73 -11.97 1.41 -12.67
N THR A 74 -12.74 0.84 -11.75
CA THR A 74 -13.92 0.05 -12.06
C THR A 74 -15.23 0.72 -11.67
N GLY A 75 -15.20 1.73 -10.81
CA GLY A 75 -16.38 2.37 -10.24
C GLY A 75 -17.12 1.49 -9.22
N LYS A 76 -16.58 0.32 -8.89
CA LYS A 76 -17.20 -0.59 -7.95
C LYS A 76 -16.99 -0.12 -6.52
N ARG A 77 -18.05 -0.23 -5.70
CA ARG A 77 -17.98 -0.01 -4.27
C ARG A 77 -17.40 -1.27 -3.61
N ARG A 78 -16.37 -1.07 -2.78
CA ARG A 78 -15.78 -2.14 -2.00
C ARG A 78 -15.82 -1.80 -0.52
N VAL A 79 -16.16 -2.81 0.29
CA VAL A 79 -16.17 -2.71 1.74
C VAL A 79 -15.35 -3.89 2.27
N PHE A 80 -14.37 -3.60 3.13
CA PHE A 80 -13.60 -4.67 3.76
C PHE A 80 -13.13 -4.26 5.14
N THR A 81 -12.83 -5.28 5.95
CA THR A 81 -12.33 -5.10 7.30
C THR A 81 -10.87 -4.65 7.26
N VAL A 82 -10.57 -3.62 8.03
CA VAL A 82 -9.20 -3.16 8.23
C VAL A 82 -8.67 -3.83 9.51
N PRO A 83 -7.58 -4.62 9.43
CA PRO A 83 -6.99 -5.19 10.62
C PRO A 83 -6.59 -4.12 11.64
N LEU A 84 -6.77 -4.41 12.92
CA LEU A 84 -6.48 -3.44 13.97
C LEU A 84 -5.05 -2.90 13.91
N VAL A 85 -4.09 -3.77 13.62
CA VAL A 85 -2.68 -3.39 13.47
C VAL A 85 -2.48 -2.37 12.36
N VAL A 86 -3.18 -2.52 11.24
CA VAL A 86 -3.12 -1.58 10.11
C VAL A 86 -3.79 -0.27 10.47
N LYS A 87 -4.94 -0.33 11.13
CA LYS A 87 -5.64 0.87 11.60
C LYS A 87 -4.77 1.69 12.55
N GLN A 88 -4.11 1.04 13.50
CA GLN A 88 -3.21 1.71 14.43
C GLN A 88 -1.99 2.31 13.71
N TYR A 89 -1.46 1.61 12.73
CA TYR A 89 -0.35 2.10 11.92
C TYR A 89 -0.73 3.40 11.17
N ILE A 90 -1.90 3.42 10.55
CA ILE A 90 -2.42 4.61 9.87
C ILE A 90 -2.64 5.76 10.84
N GLU A 91 -3.24 5.47 11.98
CA GLU A 91 -3.55 6.45 13.01
C GLU A 91 -2.28 7.11 13.55
N ASN A 92 -1.25 6.32 13.85
CA ASN A 92 0.03 6.84 14.30
C ASN A 92 0.70 7.72 13.24
N TYR A 93 0.66 7.30 11.98
CA TYR A 93 1.17 8.10 10.87
C TYR A 93 0.45 9.45 10.78
N CYS A 94 -0.88 9.44 10.85
CA CYS A 94 -1.68 10.66 10.77
C CYS A 94 -1.40 11.60 11.94
N LEU A 95 -1.25 11.07 13.15
CA LEU A 95 -0.92 11.87 14.33
C LEU A 95 0.45 12.55 14.19
N ARG A 96 1.46 11.81 13.74
CA ARG A 96 2.80 12.37 13.55
C ARG A 96 2.88 13.44 12.47
N ASN A 97 2.00 13.35 11.47
CA ASN A 97 2.03 14.25 10.32
C ASN A 97 0.92 15.31 10.33
N GLY A 98 0.18 15.41 11.42
CA GLY A 98 -0.86 16.43 11.57
C GLY A 98 -2.01 16.30 10.57
N ILE A 99 -2.37 15.07 10.21
CA ILE A 99 -3.41 14.80 9.21
C ILE A 99 -4.77 14.70 9.90
N GLY A 100 -5.70 15.56 9.50
CA GLY A 100 -7.06 15.59 10.03
C GLY A 100 -7.97 14.56 9.36
N ALA A 101 -9.15 14.35 9.97
CA ALA A 101 -10.08 13.30 9.54
C ALA A 101 -10.51 13.41 8.07
N ARG A 102 -10.57 14.63 7.52
CA ARG A 102 -11.01 14.88 6.15
C ARG A 102 -9.88 15.20 5.19
N ASP A 103 -8.63 15.19 5.65
CA ASP A 103 -7.47 15.42 4.82
C ASP A 103 -7.11 14.15 4.05
N LEU A 104 -6.48 14.31 2.89
CA LEU A 104 -5.84 13.16 2.24
C LEU A 104 -4.73 12.67 3.15
N ILE A 105 -4.66 11.36 3.36
CA ILE A 105 -3.56 10.76 4.13
C ILE A 105 -2.25 10.95 3.37
N PHE A 106 -2.29 10.77 2.04
CA PHE A 106 -1.11 10.82 1.18
C PHE A 106 -1.29 11.84 0.05
N PRO A 107 -1.06 13.14 0.30
CA PRO A 107 -1.15 14.13 -0.77
C PRO A 107 0.07 14.06 -1.69
N ILE A 108 0.14 13.03 -2.48
CA ILE A 108 1.22 12.72 -3.43
C ILE A 108 0.59 12.08 -4.67
N THR A 109 1.17 12.30 -5.83
CA THR A 109 0.66 11.70 -7.07
C THR A 109 1.16 10.26 -7.22
N GLU A 110 0.40 9.46 -7.94
CA GLU A 110 0.79 8.10 -8.29
C GLU A 110 2.14 8.09 -9.03
N ARG A 111 2.32 9.03 -9.96
CA ARG A 111 3.57 9.19 -10.69
C ARG A 111 4.76 9.45 -9.78
N ALA A 112 4.58 10.28 -8.75
CA ALA A 112 5.65 10.58 -7.79
C ALA A 112 6.00 9.34 -6.95
N VAL A 113 5.02 8.54 -6.56
CA VAL A 113 5.27 7.26 -5.88
C VAL A 113 6.04 6.30 -6.78
N GLN A 114 5.63 6.16 -8.04
CA GLN A 114 6.31 5.31 -9.02
C GLN A 114 7.75 5.74 -9.25
N LYS A 115 7.98 7.03 -9.37
CA LYS A 115 9.32 7.59 -9.56
C LYS A 115 10.24 7.31 -8.37
N GLN A 116 9.72 7.53 -7.16
CA GLN A 116 10.48 7.25 -5.94
C GLN A 116 10.81 5.76 -5.84
N LEU A 117 9.84 4.90 -6.13
CA LEU A 117 10.03 3.46 -6.10
C LEU A 117 11.10 3.02 -7.11
N ALA A 118 11.10 3.58 -8.31
CA ALA A 118 12.10 3.28 -9.32
C ALA A 118 13.50 3.64 -8.85
N LEU A 119 13.67 4.81 -8.23
CA LEU A 119 14.97 5.24 -7.68
C LEU A 119 15.47 4.27 -6.60
N VAL A 120 14.58 3.85 -5.70
CA VAL A 120 14.93 2.92 -4.63
C VAL A 120 15.30 1.56 -5.19
N CYS A 121 14.51 1.03 -6.13
CA CYS A 121 14.79 -0.26 -6.74
C CYS A 121 16.09 -0.27 -7.53
N ASP A 122 16.39 0.80 -8.27
CA ASP A 122 17.67 0.94 -8.95
C ASP A 122 18.84 0.87 -7.97
N TYR A 123 18.73 1.58 -6.86
CA TYR A 123 19.74 1.61 -5.80
C TYR A 123 19.96 0.21 -5.20
N LEU A 124 18.87 -0.54 -4.98
CA LEU A 124 18.93 -1.88 -4.40
C LEU A 124 19.25 -2.98 -5.42
N GLY A 125 19.26 -2.65 -6.71
CA GLY A 125 19.53 -3.62 -7.78
C GLY A 125 18.36 -4.51 -8.11
N TYR A 126 17.13 -4.06 -7.86
CA TYR A 126 15.91 -4.82 -8.16
C TYR A 126 15.30 -4.36 -9.48
N GLU A 127 14.94 -5.33 -10.32
CA GLU A 127 14.30 -5.08 -11.60
C GLU A 127 12.87 -5.61 -11.64
N GLY A 128 12.02 -4.98 -12.44
CA GLY A 128 10.66 -5.46 -12.69
C GLY A 128 9.69 -5.22 -11.55
N ILE A 129 10.02 -4.32 -10.61
CA ILE A 129 9.17 -3.99 -9.47
C ILE A 129 8.50 -2.64 -9.69
N GLY A 130 7.18 -2.61 -9.55
CA GLY A 130 6.38 -1.41 -9.60
C GLY A 130 5.41 -1.36 -8.43
N THR A 131 4.56 -0.34 -8.37
CA THR A 131 3.55 -0.22 -7.30
C THR A 131 2.66 -1.45 -7.22
N HIS A 132 2.29 -2.01 -8.38
CA HIS A 132 1.45 -3.21 -8.43
C HIS A 132 2.10 -4.45 -7.81
N SER A 133 3.43 -4.47 -7.69
CA SER A 133 4.14 -5.58 -7.04
C SER A 133 3.77 -5.72 -5.57
N PHE A 134 3.44 -4.63 -4.90
CA PHE A 134 3.00 -4.62 -3.48
C PHE A 134 1.62 -5.27 -3.34
N ARG A 135 0.74 -5.05 -4.30
CA ARG A 135 -0.58 -5.69 -4.33
C ARG A 135 -0.45 -7.19 -4.58
N LYS A 136 0.47 -7.60 -5.43
CA LYS A 136 0.77 -9.02 -5.67
C LYS A 136 1.37 -9.67 -4.42
N TRP A 137 2.21 -8.96 -3.69
CA TRP A 137 2.75 -9.44 -2.42
C TRP A 137 1.63 -9.67 -1.40
N TYR A 138 0.66 -8.75 -1.30
CA TYR A 138 -0.53 -8.94 -0.47
C TYR A 138 -1.25 -10.24 -0.83
N ALA A 139 -1.50 -10.47 -2.12
CA ALA A 139 -2.17 -11.68 -2.58
C ALA A 139 -1.38 -12.94 -2.20
N THR A 140 -0.05 -12.91 -2.33
CA THR A 140 0.82 -14.02 -1.95
C THR A 140 0.75 -14.32 -0.46
N GLU A 141 0.80 -13.29 0.39
CA GLU A 141 0.72 -13.44 1.85
C GLU A 141 -0.64 -13.97 2.28
N ILE A 142 -1.73 -13.46 1.68
CA ILE A 142 -3.08 -13.96 1.95
C ILE A 142 -3.21 -15.44 1.51
N TYR A 143 -2.65 -15.79 0.37
CA TYR A 143 -2.63 -17.16 -0.14
C TYR A 143 -1.94 -18.12 0.83
N LYS A 144 -0.77 -17.74 1.34
CA LYS A 144 -0.03 -18.52 2.34
C LYS A 144 -0.81 -18.64 3.64
N ALA A 145 -1.40 -17.54 4.11
CA ALA A 145 -2.14 -17.50 5.37
C ALA A 145 -3.39 -18.37 5.34
N ASN A 146 -3.95 -18.62 4.15
CA ASN A 146 -5.17 -19.41 3.97
C ASN A 146 -4.89 -20.82 3.40
N GLY A 147 -3.71 -21.35 3.63
CA GLY A 147 -3.36 -22.72 3.24
C GLY A 147 -3.30 -22.92 1.73
N TYR A 148 -2.89 -21.88 0.99
CA TYR A 148 -2.76 -21.92 -0.47
C TYR A 148 -4.10 -22.09 -1.21
N ASP A 149 -5.15 -21.43 -0.70
CA ASP A 149 -6.46 -21.40 -1.36
C ASP A 149 -6.53 -20.27 -2.40
N ILE A 150 -6.28 -20.59 -3.65
CA ILE A 150 -6.27 -19.65 -4.77
C ILE A 150 -7.66 -19.01 -4.98
N ALA A 151 -8.74 -19.80 -4.83
CA ALA A 151 -10.09 -19.29 -5.04
C ALA A 151 -10.43 -18.18 -4.04
N LEU A 152 -10.02 -18.35 -2.79
CA LEU A 152 -10.20 -17.30 -1.76
C LEU A 152 -9.45 -16.03 -2.11
N VAL A 153 -8.19 -16.14 -2.53
CA VAL A 153 -7.37 -14.99 -2.91
C VAL A 153 -7.98 -14.23 -4.08
N GLN A 154 -8.46 -14.94 -5.09
CA GLN A 154 -9.12 -14.33 -6.26
C GLN A 154 -10.36 -13.53 -5.87
N ARG A 155 -11.12 -14.00 -4.89
CA ARG A 155 -12.31 -13.28 -4.39
C ARG A 155 -11.94 -12.01 -3.61
N LEU A 156 -10.78 -11.99 -2.94
CA LEU A 156 -10.32 -10.85 -2.17
C LEU A 156 -9.71 -9.75 -3.03
N LEU A 157 -9.30 -10.06 -4.21
CA LEU A 157 -8.78 -9.11 -5.19
C LEU A 157 -9.87 -8.71 -6.18
#